data_03d712db9cee64b12c87a5b1c89af24d
#
_entry.id   03d712db9cee64b12c87a5b1c89af24d
#
_cell.length_a   1.000
_cell.length_b   1.000
_cell.length_c   1.000
_cell.angle_alpha   90.00
_cell.angle_beta   90.00
_cell.angle_gamma   90.00
#
_symmetry.space_group_name_H-M   'P 1'
#
loop_
_entity.id
_entity.type
_entity.pdbx_description
1 polymer ?
#
loop_
_entity_poly.entity_id
_entity_poly.type
_entity_poly.pdbx_seq_one_letter_code
_entity_poly.pdbx_strand_id
1 'polypeptide(L)'
;MGLFLSYSSRDRTDLEGLLSALHRGHEDVWFDDELGGGEVWWQAILERIRGCEVFVFALSNNALQSKPCLAELRYAQELGKPVIPIQIGPVESLRVTP
;
A
#
# COMPACT_ATOMS: atom_id res chain seq x y z
N MET A 1 5.76 -3.41 -16.04
CA MET A 1 5.65 -4.14 -14.79
C MET A 1 5.59 -3.19 -13.63
N GLY A 2 4.45 -3.11 -12.99
CA GLY A 2 4.25 -2.13 -11.96
C GLY A 2 4.04 -2.75 -10.59
N LEU A 3 4.62 -2.12 -9.59
CA LEU A 3 4.41 -2.48 -8.20
C LEU A 3 3.72 -1.31 -7.52
N PHE A 4 2.62 -1.57 -6.84
CA PHE A 4 1.92 -0.55 -6.08
C PHE A 4 2.16 -0.79 -4.59
N LEU A 5 2.63 0.23 -3.90
CA LEU A 5 2.85 0.15 -2.46
C LEU A 5 1.79 0.98 -1.74
N SER A 6 0.97 0.30 -0.93
CA SER A 6 -0.04 0.96 -0.11
C SER A 6 0.48 1.08 1.31
N TYR A 7 0.42 2.27 1.88
CA TYR A 7 0.90 2.50 3.24
C TYR A 7 0.15 3.66 3.88
N SER A 8 0.17 3.70 5.20
CA SER A 8 -0.37 4.84 5.93
C SER A 8 0.67 5.96 5.97
N SER A 9 0.22 7.19 5.76
CA SER A 9 1.10 8.34 5.83
C SER A 9 1.82 8.46 7.18
N ARG A 10 1.23 7.91 8.23
CA ARG A 10 1.84 7.90 9.55
C ARG A 10 3.09 7.03 9.62
N ASP A 11 3.23 6.11 8.68
CA ASP A 11 4.37 5.19 8.67
C ASP A 11 5.48 5.65 7.71
N ARG A 12 5.36 6.84 7.13
CA ARG A 12 6.28 7.28 6.08
C ARG A 12 7.74 7.18 6.51
N THR A 13 8.05 7.61 7.72
CA THR A 13 9.42 7.58 8.23
C THR A 13 9.94 6.16 8.32
N ASP A 14 9.11 5.25 8.79
CA ASP A 14 9.50 3.85 8.94
C ASP A 14 9.66 3.15 7.60
N LEU A 15 9.06 3.72 6.55
CA LEU A 15 9.08 3.12 5.22
C LEU A 15 10.26 3.53 4.37
N GLU A 16 11.04 4.52 4.77
CA GLU A 16 12.09 5.03 3.91
C GLU A 16 13.08 3.96 3.46
N GLY A 17 13.46 3.07 4.35
CA GLY A 17 14.33 1.96 3.99
C GLY A 17 13.69 1.02 2.99
N LEU A 18 12.42 0.69 3.19
CA LEU A 18 11.70 -0.18 2.28
C LEU A 18 11.53 0.48 0.92
N LEU A 19 11.18 1.76 0.89
CA LEU A 19 11.03 2.48 -0.36
C LEU A 19 12.33 2.50 -1.15
N SER A 20 13.44 2.75 -0.46
CA SER A 20 14.75 2.75 -1.12
C SER A 20 15.08 1.38 -1.68
N ALA A 21 14.79 0.33 -0.91
CA ALA A 21 15.06 -1.03 -1.36
C ALA A 21 14.21 -1.40 -2.58
N LEU A 22 12.95 -1.01 -2.58
CA LEU A 22 12.08 -1.28 -3.71
C LEU A 22 12.50 -0.52 -4.96
N HIS A 23 12.92 0.72 -4.80
CA HIS A 23 13.37 1.51 -5.94
C HIS A 23 14.66 0.96 -6.55
N ARG A 24 15.53 0.38 -5.73
CA ARG A 24 16.74 -0.23 -6.25
C ARG A 24 16.46 -1.48 -7.07
N GLY A 25 15.41 -2.22 -6.68
CA GLY A 25 15.08 -3.46 -7.36
C GLY A 25 14.08 -3.32 -8.48
N HIS A 26 13.29 -2.26 -8.47
CA HIS A 26 12.20 -2.07 -9.43
C HIS A 26 12.10 -0.61 -9.82
N GLU A 27 12.02 -0.36 -11.11
CA GLU A 27 11.89 1.01 -11.60
C GLU A 27 10.44 1.50 -11.52
N ASP A 28 9.50 0.59 -11.63
CA ASP A 28 8.08 0.92 -11.70
C ASP A 28 7.39 0.73 -10.35
N VAL A 29 7.89 1.41 -9.33
CA VAL A 29 7.23 1.42 -8.02
C VAL A 29 6.40 2.68 -7.90
N TRP A 30 5.11 2.51 -7.64
CA TRP A 30 4.22 3.64 -7.43
C TRP A 30 3.63 3.53 -6.02
N PHE A 31 3.55 4.64 -5.34
CA PHE A 31 2.96 4.69 -4.01
C PHE A 31 2.09 5.93 -3.88
N ASP A 32 1.12 5.82 -2.99
CA ASP A 32 0.18 6.90 -2.72
C ASP A 32 0.83 7.92 -1.80
N ASP A 33 1.17 9.07 -2.34
CA ASP A 33 1.85 10.09 -1.58
C ASP A 33 0.90 11.12 -0.95
N GLU A 34 -0.38 10.89 -1.01
CA GLU A 34 -1.40 11.70 -0.37
C GLU A 34 -1.26 13.22 -0.51
N LEU A 35 -0.59 13.66 -1.54
CA LEU A 35 -0.35 15.09 -1.72
C LEU A 35 -1.54 15.84 -2.28
N GLY A 36 -2.49 15.15 -2.82
CA GLY A 36 -3.62 15.76 -3.45
C GLY A 36 -4.88 15.62 -2.63
N GLY A 37 -5.59 14.60 -2.79
CA GLY A 37 -6.89 14.39 -2.21
C GLY A 37 -7.98 14.74 -3.20
N GLY A 38 -9.14 14.18 -2.97
CA GLY A 38 -10.29 14.40 -3.83
C GLY A 38 -10.47 13.30 -4.86
N GLU A 39 -11.52 13.46 -5.65
CA GLU A 39 -11.93 12.41 -6.57
C GLU A 39 -10.91 12.10 -7.65
N VAL A 40 -10.30 13.13 -8.21
CA VAL A 40 -9.32 12.93 -9.28
C VAL A 40 -8.13 12.14 -8.77
N TRP A 41 -7.70 12.48 -7.58
CA TRP A 41 -6.59 11.76 -6.95
C TRP A 41 -6.95 10.29 -6.72
N TRP A 42 -8.15 10.05 -6.19
CA TRP A 42 -8.60 8.69 -5.93
C TRP A 42 -8.70 7.86 -7.20
N GLN A 43 -9.21 8.45 -8.28
CA GLN A 43 -9.28 7.76 -9.55
C GLN A 43 -7.90 7.39 -10.08
N ALA A 44 -6.92 8.27 -9.90
CA ALA A 44 -5.56 7.97 -10.31
C ALA A 44 -4.99 6.79 -9.53
N ILE A 45 -5.27 6.73 -8.23
CA ILE A 45 -4.86 5.60 -7.40
C ILE A 45 -5.47 4.30 -7.93
N LEU A 46 -6.76 4.30 -8.20
CA LEU A 46 -7.45 3.10 -8.67
C LEU A 46 -6.89 2.64 -10.02
N GLU A 47 -6.56 3.56 -10.90
CA GLU A 47 -5.95 3.21 -12.18
C GLU A 47 -4.58 2.58 -11.99
N ARG A 48 -3.79 3.09 -11.06
CA ARG A 48 -2.48 2.53 -10.76
C ARG A 48 -2.59 1.11 -10.21
N ILE A 49 -3.57 0.89 -9.35
CA ILE A 49 -3.79 -0.46 -8.81
C ILE A 49 -4.21 -1.41 -9.94
N ARG A 50 -5.09 -0.96 -10.82
CA ARG A 50 -5.50 -1.79 -11.95
C ARG A 50 -4.35 -2.16 -12.85
N GLY A 51 -3.41 -1.25 -13.03
CA GLY A 51 -2.28 -1.47 -13.92
C GLY A 51 -1.09 -2.16 -13.27
N CYS A 52 -1.10 -2.34 -11.95
CA CYS A 52 0.04 -2.96 -11.30
C CYS A 52 0.02 -4.48 -11.46
N GLU A 53 1.19 -5.08 -11.38
CA GLU A 53 1.29 -6.53 -11.38
C GLU A 53 1.29 -7.11 -9.98
N VAL A 54 1.80 -6.33 -9.02
CA VAL A 54 1.87 -6.77 -7.64
C VAL A 54 1.46 -5.61 -6.74
N PHE A 55 0.63 -5.92 -5.75
CA PHE A 55 0.20 -4.94 -4.76
C PHE A 55 0.89 -5.27 -3.44
N VAL A 56 1.71 -4.35 -2.94
CA VAL A 56 2.39 -4.52 -1.67
C VAL A 56 1.67 -3.70 -0.61
N PHE A 57 1.30 -4.34 0.48
CA PHE A 57 0.61 -3.68 1.58
C PHE A 57 1.57 -3.55 2.76
N ALA A 58 1.92 -2.31 3.09
CA ALA A 58 2.80 -2.05 4.24
C ALA A 58 1.98 -2.18 5.52
N LEU A 59 2.09 -3.33 6.14
CA LEU A 59 1.23 -3.75 7.24
C LEU A 59 1.67 -3.15 8.57
N SER A 60 0.77 -2.43 9.20
CA SER A 60 0.96 -1.84 10.52
C SER A 60 -0.40 -1.56 11.13
N ASN A 61 -0.44 -1.22 12.41
CA ASN A 61 -1.70 -0.78 13.02
C ASN A 61 -2.23 0.48 12.33
N ASN A 62 -1.34 1.38 11.95
CA ASN A 62 -1.77 2.60 11.25
C ASN A 62 -2.44 2.26 9.92
N ALA A 63 -1.87 1.35 9.16
CA ALA A 63 -2.45 0.95 7.88
C ALA A 63 -3.80 0.28 8.06
N LEU A 64 -3.93 -0.57 9.08
CA LEU A 64 -5.18 -1.26 9.34
C LEU A 64 -6.27 -0.34 9.84
N GLN A 65 -5.92 0.83 10.34
CA GLN A 65 -6.88 1.84 10.77
C GLN A 65 -7.13 2.90 9.69
N SER A 66 -6.43 2.83 8.59
CA SER A 66 -6.55 3.79 7.51
C SER A 66 -7.62 3.34 6.51
N LYS A 67 -8.69 4.12 6.40
CA LYS A 67 -9.74 3.80 5.43
C LYS A 67 -9.24 3.78 4.00
N PRO A 68 -8.41 4.74 3.57
CA PRO A 68 -7.86 4.65 2.20
C PRO A 68 -7.03 3.40 1.98
N CYS A 69 -6.18 3.02 2.93
CA CYS A 69 -5.36 1.82 2.78
C CYS A 69 -6.19 0.57 2.63
N LEU A 70 -7.24 0.45 3.46
CA LEU A 70 -8.11 -0.72 3.40
C LEU A 70 -8.92 -0.74 2.12
N ALA A 71 -9.34 0.41 1.63
CA ALA A 71 -10.06 0.49 0.36
C ALA A 71 -9.16 0.08 -0.80
N GLU A 72 -7.91 0.51 -0.80
CA GLU A 72 -6.95 0.12 -1.82
C GLU A 72 -6.71 -1.38 -1.79
N LEU A 73 -6.52 -1.93 -0.61
CA LEU A 73 -6.32 -3.37 -0.44
C LEU A 73 -7.50 -4.17 -0.96
N ARG A 74 -8.71 -3.74 -0.59
CA ARG A 74 -9.92 -4.43 -1.04
C ARG A 74 -10.05 -4.39 -2.56
N TYR A 75 -9.74 -3.25 -3.15
CA TYR A 75 -9.83 -3.11 -4.59
C TYR A 75 -8.85 -4.04 -5.30
N ALA A 76 -7.61 -4.11 -4.80
CA ALA A 76 -6.62 -5.02 -5.36
C ALA A 76 -7.09 -6.47 -5.27
N GLN A 77 -7.68 -6.85 -4.14
CA GLN A 77 -8.21 -8.19 -3.96
C GLN A 77 -9.34 -8.49 -4.91
N GLU A 78 -10.23 -7.54 -5.13
CA GLU A 78 -11.33 -7.71 -6.06
C GLU A 78 -10.85 -7.89 -7.50
N LEU A 79 -9.74 -7.27 -7.84
CA LEU A 79 -9.13 -7.41 -9.16
C LEU A 79 -8.32 -8.69 -9.31
N GLY A 80 -8.16 -9.45 -8.23
CA GLY A 80 -7.35 -10.67 -8.25
C GLY A 80 -5.86 -10.42 -8.32
N LYS A 81 -5.40 -9.25 -7.91
CA LYS A 81 -3.98 -8.94 -7.91
C LYS A 81 -3.24 -9.70 -6.83
N PRO A 82 -2.01 -10.14 -7.08
CA PRO A 82 -1.19 -10.68 -6.00
C PRO A 82 -0.96 -9.62 -4.94
N VAL A 83 -1.25 -9.94 -3.69
CA VAL A 83 -1.06 -9.03 -2.58
C VAL A 83 0.04 -9.58 -1.68
N ILE A 84 1.06 -8.77 -1.46
CA ILE A 84 2.19 -9.14 -0.60
C ILE A 84 2.17 -8.22 0.61
N PRO A 85 1.80 -8.72 1.80
CA PRO A 85 1.89 -7.90 3.00
C PRO A 85 3.31 -7.91 3.53
N ILE A 86 3.81 -6.73 3.87
CA ILE A 86 5.13 -6.59 4.50
C ILE A 86 4.90 -5.86 5.81
N GLN A 87 5.17 -6.54 6.91
CA GLN A 87 4.98 -5.93 8.22
C GLN A 87 6.09 -4.93 8.50
N ILE A 88 5.71 -3.69 8.73
CA ILE A 88 6.66 -2.61 8.97
C ILE A 88 6.57 -2.04 10.37
N GLY A 89 5.59 -2.49 11.15
CA GLY A 89 5.38 -2.00 12.50
C GLY A 89 4.51 -2.96 13.29
N PRO A 90 4.18 -2.62 14.53
CA PRO A 90 3.35 -3.49 15.35
C PRO A 90 1.98 -3.70 14.72
N VAL A 91 1.47 -4.91 14.82
CA VAL A 91 0.14 -5.24 14.33
C VAL A 91 -0.59 -6.01 15.40
N GLU A 92 -1.39 -5.31 16.18
CA GLU A 92 -2.10 -5.94 17.28
C GLU A 92 -3.31 -6.73 16.84
N SER A 93 -3.96 -6.28 15.79
CA SER A 93 -5.19 -6.93 15.33
C SER A 93 -4.97 -8.37 14.89
N LEU A 94 -3.75 -8.73 14.52
CA LEU A 94 -3.44 -10.11 14.14
C LEU A 94 -3.30 -11.04 15.33
N ARG A 95 -3.21 -10.49 16.52
CA ARG A 95 -3.06 -11.29 17.74
C ARG A 95 -4.40 -11.78 18.29
N VAL A 96 -5.47 -11.35 17.69
CA VAL A 96 -6.79 -11.76 18.14
C VAL A 96 -7.05 -13.22 17.84
N THR A 97 -6.39 -13.75 16.88
CA THR A 97 -6.58 -15.15 16.50
C THR A 97 -5.99 -16.06 17.55
N PRO A 98 -6.77 -16.83 18.21
CA PRO A 98 -6.24 -17.78 19.20
C PRO A 98 -5.43 -18.89 18.56
#